data_7ebff2aa642dd249eaecd6f2253c0cd4
#
_entry.id   7ebff2aa642dd249eaecd6f2253c0cd4
#
_cell.length_a   1.000
_cell.length_b   1.000
_cell.length_c   1.000
_cell.angle_alpha   90.00
_cell.angle_beta   90.00
_cell.angle_gamma   90.00
#
_symmetry.space_group_name_H-M   'P 1'
#
loop_
_entity.id
_entity.type
_entity.pdbx_description
1 polymer ?
#
loop_
_entity_poly.entity_id
_entity_poly.type
_entity_poly.pdbx_seq_one_letter_code
_entity_poly.pdbx_strand_id
1 'polypeptide(L)'
;MTYYLPTRRGRHFSLFTFAFLLSPFYFLLPCLSGCAPLGALASKATPAPKIPAEYVPVQEAMIVLVEGYENPGIVGFLGGHMERMIAEQLITHNVAPIINPNLVNDFRTGKSGDEYRTIKIAAIGQALKAKQVLYVNVTQFAVDSAGGSMMTKGKSEVRVRVVDTATGETRWPRDSSTGQVLQLNTPYMELSGGTTEAVLREKMARALSERVARLFYDFTTDQVDGSEPETGNMAN
;
A
#
# COMPACT_ATOMS: atom_id res chain seq x y z
N MET A 1 94.56 -45.64 -22.72
CA MET A 1 93.78 -44.76 -21.78
C MET A 1 92.49 -44.37 -22.43
N THR A 2 91.42 -45.04 -22.04
CA THR A 2 90.10 -44.86 -22.65
C THR A 2 89.18 -44.28 -21.56
N TYR A 3 88.71 -43.06 -21.75
CA TYR A 3 87.79 -42.45 -20.80
C TYR A 3 86.30 -42.73 -21.22
N TYR A 4 85.57 -43.29 -20.30
CA TYR A 4 84.08 -43.51 -20.42
C TYR A 4 83.40 -42.24 -19.89
N LEU A 5 82.48 -41.69 -20.68
CA LEU A 5 81.59 -40.64 -20.26
C LEU A 5 80.21 -41.26 -19.90
N PRO A 6 79.57 -40.90 -18.79
CA PRO A 6 78.26 -41.37 -18.43
C PRO A 6 77.16 -40.57 -19.14
N THR A 7 76.23 -41.26 -19.79
CA THR A 7 75.02 -40.68 -20.39
C THR A 7 74.04 -40.28 -19.32
N ARG A 8 73.65 -38.99 -19.34
CA ARG A 8 72.63 -38.37 -18.48
C ARG A 8 71.25 -38.74 -19.05
N ARG A 9 70.50 -39.66 -18.44
CA ARG A 9 69.12 -39.98 -18.73
C ARG A 9 68.22 -38.86 -18.20
N GLY A 10 67.46 -38.20 -19.11
CA GLY A 10 66.57 -37.09 -18.82
C GLY A 10 65.33 -37.51 -18.00
N ARG A 11 65.13 -36.78 -16.95
CA ARG A 11 63.91 -36.81 -16.11
C ARG A 11 62.80 -36.00 -16.76
N HIS A 12 62.15 -36.47 -17.82
CA HIS A 12 61.00 -35.78 -18.41
C HIS A 12 59.67 -36.42 -18.09
N PHE A 13 59.60 -37.33 -17.11
CA PHE A 13 58.39 -38.14 -16.84
C PHE A 13 57.51 -37.58 -15.73
N SER A 14 57.90 -36.52 -15.04
CA SER A 14 57.18 -36.04 -13.85
C SER A 14 56.23 -34.83 -14.09
N LEU A 15 56.34 -34.14 -15.21
CA LEU A 15 55.52 -32.93 -15.47
C LEU A 15 54.15 -33.27 -16.12
N PHE A 16 54.07 -34.38 -16.88
CA PHE A 16 52.81 -34.78 -17.54
C PHE A 16 51.81 -35.45 -16.59
N THR A 17 52.29 -36.12 -15.54
CA THR A 17 51.40 -36.75 -14.55
C THR A 17 50.75 -35.74 -13.61
N PHE A 18 51.40 -34.61 -13.33
CA PHE A 18 50.84 -33.54 -12.47
C PHE A 18 49.79 -32.73 -13.18
N ALA A 19 49.89 -32.52 -14.51
CA ALA A 19 48.91 -31.83 -15.32
C ALA A 19 47.58 -32.58 -15.46
N PHE A 20 47.66 -33.93 -15.43
CA PHE A 20 46.46 -34.78 -15.57
C PHE A 20 45.64 -34.91 -14.28
N LEU A 21 46.27 -34.77 -13.11
CA LEU A 21 45.59 -34.81 -11.81
C LEU A 21 44.92 -33.47 -11.42
N LEU A 22 45.31 -32.36 -12.02
CA LEU A 22 44.70 -31.03 -11.80
C LEU A 22 43.55 -30.74 -12.77
N SER A 23 43.42 -31.49 -13.87
CA SER A 23 42.40 -31.32 -14.90
C SER A 23 40.94 -31.51 -14.40
N PRO A 24 40.60 -32.52 -13.55
CA PRO A 24 39.23 -32.65 -13.07
C PRO A 24 38.83 -31.57 -12.03
N PHE A 25 39.79 -30.92 -11.39
CA PHE A 25 39.51 -29.92 -10.39
C PHE A 25 39.09 -28.56 -11.03
N TYR A 26 39.56 -28.25 -12.24
CA TYR A 26 39.16 -27.05 -12.97
C TYR A 26 37.75 -27.18 -13.59
N PHE A 27 37.22 -28.39 -13.77
CA PHE A 27 35.89 -28.62 -14.30
C PHE A 27 34.79 -28.57 -13.22
N LEU A 28 35.17 -28.72 -11.94
CA LEU A 28 34.22 -28.65 -10.81
C LEU A 28 33.98 -27.25 -10.25
N LEU A 29 34.88 -26.27 -10.54
CA LEU A 29 34.73 -24.89 -10.05
C LEU A 29 33.56 -24.11 -10.69
N PRO A 30 33.18 -24.24 -11.97
CA PRO A 30 32.04 -23.51 -12.52
C PRO A 30 30.69 -24.01 -12.06
N CYS A 31 30.57 -25.19 -11.43
CA CYS A 31 29.30 -25.70 -10.93
C CYS A 31 28.85 -25.06 -9.59
N LEU A 32 29.75 -24.38 -8.87
CA LEU A 32 29.43 -23.75 -7.57
C LEU A 32 28.99 -22.28 -7.68
N SER A 33 29.14 -21.64 -8.84
CA SER A 33 28.76 -20.25 -9.06
C SER A 33 27.42 -20.09 -9.82
N GLY A 34 26.67 -21.14 -10.03
CA GLY A 34 25.59 -21.23 -11.01
C GLY A 34 24.16 -20.97 -10.52
N CYS A 35 23.89 -20.61 -9.26
CA CYS A 35 22.49 -20.46 -8.81
C CYS A 35 21.96 -19.02 -8.78
N ALA A 36 22.81 -18.00 -8.81
CA ALA A 36 22.37 -16.62 -8.69
C ALA A 36 21.60 -16.05 -9.91
N PRO A 37 22.02 -16.27 -11.17
CA PRO A 37 21.30 -15.70 -12.32
C PRO A 37 19.98 -16.43 -12.64
N LEU A 38 19.86 -17.72 -12.34
CA LEU A 38 18.62 -18.47 -12.55
C LEU A 38 17.55 -18.08 -11.53
N GLY A 39 17.91 -17.80 -10.29
CA GLY A 39 16.99 -17.30 -9.27
C GLY A 39 16.42 -15.91 -9.62
N ALA A 40 17.24 -15.02 -10.17
CA ALA A 40 16.82 -13.68 -10.58
C ALA A 40 15.91 -13.70 -11.82
N LEU A 41 16.06 -14.68 -12.71
CA LEU A 41 15.15 -14.86 -13.85
C LEU A 41 13.83 -15.51 -13.42
N ALA A 42 13.87 -16.46 -12.49
CA ALA A 42 12.67 -17.10 -11.95
C ALA A 42 11.80 -16.13 -11.14
N SER A 43 12.40 -15.21 -10.37
CA SER A 43 11.65 -14.20 -9.63
C SER A 43 10.91 -13.19 -10.51
N LYS A 44 11.44 -12.90 -11.72
CA LYS A 44 10.76 -12.06 -12.71
C LYS A 44 9.65 -12.78 -13.49
N ALA A 45 9.65 -14.11 -13.49
CA ALA A 45 8.65 -14.91 -14.19
C ALA A 45 7.46 -15.31 -13.30
N THR A 46 7.56 -15.13 -11.98
CA THR A 46 6.45 -15.42 -11.06
C THR A 46 5.56 -14.18 -10.97
N PRO A 47 4.29 -14.24 -11.40
CA PRO A 47 3.37 -13.13 -11.22
C PRO A 47 3.28 -12.76 -9.75
N ALA A 48 3.24 -11.46 -9.45
CA ALA A 48 3.05 -11.00 -8.08
C ALA A 48 1.75 -11.57 -7.50
N PRO A 49 1.73 -11.99 -6.21
CA PRO A 49 0.53 -12.51 -5.58
C PRO A 49 -0.61 -11.51 -5.68
N LYS A 50 -1.78 -11.98 -6.11
CA LYS A 50 -2.99 -11.20 -6.18
C LYS A 50 -3.69 -11.22 -4.82
N ILE A 51 -3.96 -10.04 -4.27
CA ILE A 51 -4.72 -9.86 -3.03
C ILE A 51 -6.17 -9.58 -3.43
N PRO A 52 -7.13 -10.43 -3.02
CA PRO A 52 -8.53 -10.22 -3.36
C PRO A 52 -9.15 -9.04 -2.60
N ALA A 53 -10.18 -8.45 -3.18
CA ALA A 53 -11.02 -7.45 -2.51
C ALA A 53 -11.64 -8.03 -1.23
N GLU A 54 -11.69 -7.25 -0.14
CA GLU A 54 -12.40 -7.64 1.08
C GLU A 54 -13.93 -7.56 0.90
N TYR A 55 -14.37 -6.65 0.04
CA TYR A 55 -15.78 -6.49 -0.31
C TYR A 55 -15.94 -6.00 -1.75
N VAL A 56 -16.80 -6.64 -2.49
CA VAL A 56 -17.20 -6.21 -3.84
C VAL A 56 -18.59 -5.56 -3.75
N PRO A 57 -18.68 -4.22 -3.92
CA PRO A 57 -19.95 -3.51 -3.88
C PRO A 57 -20.89 -3.94 -5.00
N VAL A 58 -22.19 -3.80 -4.76
CA VAL A 58 -23.19 -3.98 -5.81
C VAL A 58 -22.99 -2.91 -6.88
N GLN A 59 -23.22 -3.25 -8.17
CA GLN A 59 -23.10 -2.33 -9.30
C GLN A 59 -24.25 -1.30 -9.34
N GLU A 60 -24.35 -0.51 -8.27
CA GLU A 60 -25.33 0.56 -8.06
C GLU A 60 -24.62 1.88 -7.77
N ALA A 61 -25.28 3.00 -8.03
CA ALA A 61 -24.75 4.32 -7.80
C ALA A 61 -24.26 4.50 -6.36
N MET A 62 -23.00 4.92 -6.20
CA MET A 62 -22.31 5.08 -4.92
C MET A 62 -21.76 6.51 -4.79
N ILE A 63 -21.87 7.09 -3.61
CA ILE A 63 -21.06 8.26 -3.20
C ILE A 63 -19.95 7.83 -2.27
N VAL A 64 -18.83 8.55 -2.33
CA VAL A 64 -17.77 8.49 -1.33
C VAL A 64 -17.95 9.68 -0.39
N LEU A 65 -17.98 9.41 0.90
CA LEU A 65 -18.20 10.42 1.94
C LEU A 65 -17.11 10.28 3.01
N VAL A 66 -16.20 11.25 3.09
CA VAL A 66 -15.12 11.29 4.08
C VAL A 66 -15.42 12.36 5.13
N GLU A 67 -15.49 11.95 6.39
CA GLU A 67 -15.82 12.81 7.52
C GLU A 67 -14.91 12.54 8.73
N GLY A 68 -14.80 13.54 9.61
CA GLY A 68 -14.04 13.42 10.85
C GLY A 68 -14.63 14.39 11.88
N TYR A 69 -15.66 13.92 12.59
CA TYR A 69 -16.38 14.75 13.56
C TYR A 69 -15.52 15.16 14.77
N GLU A 70 -14.52 14.35 15.11
CA GLU A 70 -13.62 14.62 16.25
C GLU A 70 -12.54 15.67 15.91
N ASN A 71 -12.25 15.88 14.62
CA ASN A 71 -11.24 16.81 14.13
C ASN A 71 -11.73 17.60 12.90
N PRO A 72 -12.79 18.39 12.99
CA PRO A 72 -13.43 19.04 11.84
C PRO A 72 -12.51 20.00 11.08
N GLY A 73 -11.53 20.62 11.75
CA GLY A 73 -10.57 21.54 11.12
C GLY A 73 -9.51 20.82 10.26
N ILE A 74 -9.20 19.55 10.56
CA ILE A 74 -8.21 18.78 9.82
C ILE A 74 -8.84 18.10 8.60
N VAL A 75 -10.09 17.68 8.72
CA VAL A 75 -10.79 16.92 7.69
C VAL A 75 -11.40 17.81 6.61
N GLY A 76 -11.64 19.10 6.86
CA GLY A 76 -12.31 20.00 5.90
C GLY A 76 -11.69 19.99 4.50
N PHE A 77 -10.43 20.37 4.36
CA PHE A 77 -9.73 20.38 3.07
C PHE A 77 -9.26 18.98 2.66
N LEU A 78 -8.65 18.25 3.59
CA LEU A 78 -8.14 16.90 3.33
C LEU A 78 -9.25 15.89 3.05
N GLY A 79 -10.41 16.02 3.71
CA GLY A 79 -11.56 15.13 3.49
C GLY A 79 -12.04 15.15 2.05
N GLY A 80 -12.27 16.35 1.48
CA GLY A 80 -12.67 16.50 0.08
C GLY A 80 -11.58 16.03 -0.90
N HIS A 81 -10.29 16.13 -0.52
CA HIS A 81 -9.20 15.59 -1.33
C HIS A 81 -9.19 14.06 -1.29
N MET A 82 -9.34 13.47 -0.12
CA MET A 82 -9.46 12.00 0.03
C MET A 82 -10.68 11.46 -0.70
N GLU A 83 -11.84 12.11 -0.63
CA GLU A 83 -13.04 11.74 -1.38
C GLU A 83 -12.76 11.59 -2.87
N ARG A 84 -12.05 12.58 -3.47
CA ARG A 84 -11.69 12.53 -4.90
C ARG A 84 -10.72 11.41 -5.19
N MET A 85 -9.65 11.26 -4.39
CA MET A 85 -8.66 10.19 -4.61
C MET A 85 -9.27 8.80 -4.51
N ILE A 86 -10.12 8.55 -3.51
CA ILE A 86 -10.83 7.28 -3.37
C ILE A 86 -11.76 7.07 -4.57
N ALA A 87 -12.57 8.07 -4.95
CA ALA A 87 -13.47 7.99 -6.06
C ALA A 87 -12.76 7.67 -7.39
N GLU A 88 -11.62 8.32 -7.66
CA GLU A 88 -10.80 8.07 -8.86
C GLU A 88 -10.29 6.63 -8.91
N GLN A 89 -9.81 6.07 -7.79
CA GLN A 89 -9.39 4.69 -7.71
C GLN A 89 -10.56 3.72 -7.97
N LEU A 90 -11.72 3.95 -7.34
CA LEU A 90 -12.90 3.09 -7.52
C LEU A 90 -13.43 3.13 -8.97
N ILE A 91 -13.39 4.30 -9.63
CA ILE A 91 -13.74 4.46 -11.05
C ILE A 91 -12.75 3.70 -11.92
N THR A 92 -11.45 3.90 -11.70
CA THR A 92 -10.37 3.26 -12.48
C THR A 92 -10.48 1.73 -12.43
N HIS A 93 -10.86 1.17 -11.30
CA HIS A 93 -11.01 -0.27 -11.11
C HIS A 93 -12.45 -0.78 -11.35
N ASN A 94 -13.36 0.08 -11.86
CA ASN A 94 -14.75 -0.27 -12.17
C ASN A 94 -15.49 -0.93 -10.98
N VAL A 95 -15.25 -0.44 -9.76
CA VAL A 95 -15.82 -1.01 -8.54
C VAL A 95 -17.32 -0.81 -8.45
N ALA A 96 -17.82 0.38 -8.78
CA ALA A 96 -19.24 0.73 -8.86
C ALA A 96 -19.40 2.04 -9.66
N PRO A 97 -20.62 2.40 -10.12
CA PRO A 97 -20.90 3.72 -10.67
C PRO A 97 -20.76 4.80 -9.58
N ILE A 98 -19.68 5.58 -9.61
CA ILE A 98 -19.37 6.61 -8.62
C ILE A 98 -20.00 7.95 -9.03
N ILE A 99 -20.78 8.54 -8.14
CA ILE A 99 -21.33 9.89 -8.29
C ILE A 99 -20.21 10.90 -8.04
N ASN A 100 -20.18 11.97 -8.84
CA ASN A 100 -19.14 12.98 -8.78
C ASN A 100 -18.98 13.57 -7.36
N PRO A 101 -17.78 13.48 -6.75
CA PRO A 101 -17.51 13.99 -5.40
C PRO A 101 -17.83 15.49 -5.22
N ASN A 102 -17.79 16.29 -6.29
CA ASN A 102 -18.17 17.69 -6.20
C ASN A 102 -19.63 17.89 -5.73
N LEU A 103 -20.54 16.99 -6.11
CA LEU A 103 -21.94 17.05 -5.66
C LEU A 103 -22.06 16.80 -4.14
N VAL A 104 -21.19 15.98 -3.57
CA VAL A 104 -21.09 15.75 -2.12
C VAL A 104 -20.64 17.05 -1.43
N ASN A 105 -19.60 17.69 -1.98
CA ASN A 105 -19.09 18.94 -1.46
C ASN A 105 -20.13 20.08 -1.56
N ASP A 106 -20.85 20.20 -2.69
CA ASP A 106 -21.91 21.19 -2.88
C ASP A 106 -23.07 20.97 -1.90
N PHE A 107 -23.45 19.71 -1.68
CA PHE A 107 -24.46 19.36 -0.67
C PHE A 107 -24.03 19.78 0.74
N ARG A 108 -22.75 19.54 1.08
CA ARG A 108 -22.16 19.89 2.39
C ARG A 108 -22.11 21.40 2.58
N THR A 109 -21.62 22.15 1.59
CA THR A 109 -21.45 23.61 1.67
C THR A 109 -22.77 24.37 1.56
N GLY A 110 -23.79 23.78 0.98
CA GLY A 110 -25.15 24.34 0.91
C GLY A 110 -25.93 24.29 2.23
N LYS A 111 -25.31 23.74 3.32
CA LYS A 111 -25.92 23.63 4.65
C LYS A 111 -25.08 24.28 5.72
N SER A 112 -25.70 24.71 6.80
CA SER A 112 -24.93 25.12 7.99
C SER A 112 -24.23 23.92 8.61
N GLY A 113 -23.10 24.14 9.31
CA GLY A 113 -22.34 23.06 9.92
C GLY A 113 -23.17 22.23 10.93
N ASP A 114 -24.04 22.88 11.68
CA ASP A 114 -24.90 22.23 12.67
C ASP A 114 -26.04 21.43 11.99
N GLU A 115 -26.66 22.00 10.94
CA GLU A 115 -27.65 21.27 10.15
C GLU A 115 -27.04 20.01 9.52
N TYR A 116 -25.86 20.13 8.88
CA TYR A 116 -25.19 19.03 8.23
C TYR A 116 -24.88 17.87 9.19
N ARG A 117 -24.41 18.18 10.40
CA ARG A 117 -24.06 17.16 11.41
C ARG A 117 -25.25 16.31 11.87
N THR A 118 -26.47 16.82 11.74
CA THR A 118 -27.68 16.08 12.13
C THR A 118 -28.21 15.15 11.05
N ILE A 119 -27.71 15.29 9.80
CA ILE A 119 -28.19 14.51 8.67
C ILE A 119 -27.61 13.08 8.73
N LYS A 120 -28.48 12.09 8.65
CA LYS A 120 -28.05 10.70 8.58
C LYS A 120 -27.34 10.42 7.25
N ILE A 121 -26.29 9.57 7.29
CA ILE A 121 -25.50 9.19 6.11
C ILE A 121 -26.39 8.69 4.96
N ALA A 122 -27.39 7.85 5.28
CA ALA A 122 -28.33 7.34 4.29
C ALA A 122 -29.14 8.47 3.62
N ALA A 123 -29.52 9.50 4.37
CA ALA A 123 -30.26 10.66 3.84
C ALA A 123 -29.41 11.51 2.90
N ILE A 124 -28.10 11.65 3.16
CA ILE A 124 -27.15 12.28 2.23
C ILE A 124 -27.12 11.50 0.91
N GLY A 125 -26.97 10.16 1.00
CA GLY A 125 -26.98 9.31 -0.17
C GLY A 125 -28.29 9.41 -0.97
N GLN A 126 -29.44 9.42 -0.31
CA GLN A 126 -30.76 9.59 -0.95
C GLN A 126 -30.89 10.93 -1.66
N ALA A 127 -30.46 12.03 -1.02
CA ALA A 127 -30.49 13.37 -1.59
C ALA A 127 -29.65 13.46 -2.88
N LEU A 128 -28.53 12.74 -2.94
CA LEU A 128 -27.64 12.65 -4.09
C LEU A 128 -28.00 11.51 -5.05
N LYS A 129 -29.13 10.82 -4.85
CA LYS A 129 -29.62 9.70 -5.68
C LYS A 129 -28.68 8.50 -5.70
N ALA A 130 -27.82 8.34 -4.70
CA ALA A 130 -27.01 7.15 -4.51
C ALA A 130 -27.84 6.02 -3.89
N LYS A 131 -27.49 4.79 -4.21
CA LYS A 131 -28.07 3.57 -3.60
C LYS A 131 -27.21 3.05 -2.45
N GLN A 132 -25.95 3.46 -2.41
CA GLN A 132 -25.01 3.09 -1.36
C GLN A 132 -24.02 4.25 -1.10
N VAL A 133 -23.54 4.30 0.12
CA VAL A 133 -22.55 5.29 0.58
C VAL A 133 -21.31 4.55 1.07
N LEU A 134 -20.18 4.78 0.44
CA LEU A 134 -18.89 4.46 1.04
C LEU A 134 -18.56 5.55 2.06
N TYR A 135 -18.72 5.22 3.33
CA TYR A 135 -18.49 6.14 4.44
C TYR A 135 -17.14 5.88 5.08
N VAL A 136 -16.30 6.90 5.12
CA VAL A 136 -14.96 6.89 5.71
C VAL A 136 -14.94 7.90 6.85
N ASN A 137 -14.94 7.41 8.09
CA ASN A 137 -14.82 8.25 9.28
C ASN A 137 -13.37 8.34 9.72
N VAL A 138 -12.77 9.53 9.63
CA VAL A 138 -11.40 9.79 10.11
C VAL A 138 -11.45 9.98 11.62
N THR A 139 -10.99 8.98 12.37
CA THR A 139 -10.96 9.02 13.85
C THR A 139 -9.66 9.61 14.38
N GLN A 140 -8.56 9.46 13.62
CA GLN A 140 -7.28 10.08 13.95
C GLN A 140 -6.56 10.52 12.67
N PHE A 141 -6.00 11.73 12.70
CA PHE A 141 -5.09 12.22 11.66
C PHE A 141 -4.15 13.26 12.28
N ALA A 142 -2.97 12.83 12.70
CA ALA A 142 -2.04 13.66 13.45
C ALA A 142 -0.61 13.52 12.90
N VAL A 143 0.17 14.58 13.07
CA VAL A 143 1.60 14.61 12.87
C VAL A 143 2.22 15.01 14.20
N ASP A 144 2.89 14.07 14.84
CA ASP A 144 3.48 14.23 16.17
C ASP A 144 5.00 14.45 16.02
N SER A 145 5.52 15.51 16.63
CA SER A 145 6.96 15.72 16.78
C SER A 145 7.44 15.09 18.09
N ALA A 146 8.51 14.33 18.05
CA ALA A 146 9.14 13.80 19.27
C ALA A 146 9.75 14.95 20.06
N GLY A 147 9.29 15.18 21.29
CA GLY A 147 9.57 16.35 22.13
C GLY A 147 10.99 16.90 22.02
N GLY A 148 11.14 18.08 21.41
CA GLY A 148 12.41 18.78 21.20
C GLY A 148 13.31 18.24 20.09
N SER A 149 12.92 17.18 19.36
CA SER A 149 13.66 16.66 18.20
C SER A 149 13.03 17.13 16.89
N MET A 150 13.83 17.20 15.82
CA MET A 150 13.32 17.42 14.45
C MET A 150 12.60 16.20 13.87
N MET A 151 12.50 15.11 14.65
CA MET A 151 11.91 13.86 14.20
C MET A 151 10.38 13.91 14.34
N THR A 152 9.70 13.61 13.26
CA THR A 152 8.24 13.67 13.16
C THR A 152 7.68 12.32 12.73
N LYS A 153 6.52 11.97 13.27
CA LYS A 153 5.79 10.74 12.92
C LYS A 153 4.34 11.09 12.61
N GLY A 154 3.84 10.55 11.49
CA GLY A 154 2.43 10.63 11.15
C GLY A 154 1.65 9.45 11.70
N LYS A 155 0.43 9.71 12.19
CA LYS A 155 -0.53 8.69 12.62
C LYS A 155 -1.89 9.00 12.04
N SER A 156 -2.55 8.01 11.47
CA SER A 156 -3.93 8.15 11.04
C SER A 156 -4.70 6.85 11.25
N GLU A 157 -5.98 7.01 11.56
CA GLU A 157 -6.94 5.94 11.69
C GLU A 157 -8.24 6.36 11.03
N VAL A 158 -8.82 5.45 10.24
CA VAL A 158 -10.16 5.59 9.66
C VAL A 158 -10.99 4.36 9.91
N ARG A 159 -12.31 4.56 9.97
CA ARG A 159 -13.31 3.50 9.99
C ARG A 159 -14.10 3.55 8.70
N VAL A 160 -14.10 2.45 7.97
CA VAL A 160 -14.69 2.34 6.64
C VAL A 160 -15.91 1.43 6.67
N ARG A 161 -17.01 1.88 6.09
CA ARG A 161 -18.22 1.07 5.93
C ARG A 161 -19.00 1.44 4.67
N VAL A 162 -19.74 0.48 4.15
CA VAL A 162 -20.69 0.71 3.07
C VAL A 162 -22.11 0.67 3.64
N VAL A 163 -22.87 1.74 3.43
CA VAL A 163 -24.22 1.93 3.98
C VAL A 163 -25.23 1.88 2.83
N ASP A 164 -26.31 1.12 3.04
CA ASP A 164 -27.47 1.12 2.16
C ASP A 164 -28.28 2.40 2.37
N THR A 165 -28.61 3.11 1.30
CA THR A 165 -29.34 4.38 1.43
C THR A 165 -30.82 4.18 1.69
N ALA A 166 -31.42 3.06 1.28
CA ALA A 166 -32.84 2.79 1.47
C ALA A 166 -33.16 2.39 2.91
N THR A 167 -32.31 1.53 3.52
CA THR A 167 -32.53 1.00 4.86
C THR A 167 -31.75 1.76 5.93
N GLY A 168 -30.62 2.38 5.57
CA GLY A 168 -29.65 2.98 6.51
C GLY A 168 -28.76 1.94 7.19
N GLU A 169 -28.85 0.67 6.82
CA GLU A 169 -28.06 -0.41 7.40
C GLU A 169 -26.66 -0.50 6.78
N THR A 170 -25.72 -1.03 7.55
CA THR A 170 -24.36 -1.30 7.06
C THR A 170 -24.37 -2.58 6.22
N ARG A 171 -24.07 -2.45 4.91
CA ARG A 171 -23.86 -3.58 4.00
C ARG A 171 -22.53 -4.29 4.27
N TRP A 172 -21.50 -3.52 4.64
CA TRP A 172 -20.16 -4.02 4.95
C TRP A 172 -19.43 -3.06 5.92
N PRO A 173 -18.64 -3.59 6.84
CA PRO A 173 -18.56 -5.00 7.25
C PRO A 173 -19.84 -5.43 7.99
N ARG A 174 -20.23 -6.69 7.84
CA ARG A 174 -21.50 -7.19 8.42
C ARG A 174 -21.44 -7.42 9.92
N ASP A 175 -20.26 -7.69 10.42
CA ASP A 175 -19.96 -8.02 11.82
C ASP A 175 -19.62 -6.79 12.66
N SER A 176 -19.50 -5.61 12.06
CA SER A 176 -19.15 -4.37 12.73
C SER A 176 -20.03 -3.20 12.33
N SER A 177 -20.84 -2.70 13.25
CA SER A 177 -21.61 -1.46 13.04
C SER A 177 -20.73 -0.20 12.99
N THR A 178 -19.52 -0.28 13.53
CA THR A 178 -18.57 0.86 13.57
C THR A 178 -17.70 0.96 12.32
N GLY A 179 -17.61 -0.12 11.52
CA GLY A 179 -16.82 -0.20 10.29
C GLY A 179 -15.49 -0.93 10.45
N GLN A 180 -14.84 -1.21 9.31
CA GLN A 180 -13.49 -1.75 9.21
C GLN A 180 -12.47 -0.67 9.61
N VAL A 181 -11.58 -0.98 10.53
CA VAL A 181 -10.53 -0.06 10.98
C VAL A 181 -9.31 -0.21 10.08
N LEU A 182 -8.83 0.92 9.55
CA LEU A 182 -7.54 1.01 8.87
C LEU A 182 -6.66 2.01 9.59
N GLN A 183 -5.42 1.62 9.83
CA GLN A 183 -4.41 2.47 10.47
C GLN A 183 -3.23 2.68 9.52
N LEU A 184 -2.68 3.88 9.52
CA LEU A 184 -1.44 4.22 8.84
C LEU A 184 -0.53 4.95 9.82
N ASN A 185 0.65 4.38 10.06
CA ASN A 185 1.70 5.00 10.85
C ASN A 185 2.93 5.17 9.97
N THR A 186 3.51 6.37 9.94
CA THR A 186 4.81 6.56 9.27
C THR A 186 5.95 6.23 10.23
N PRO A 187 7.13 5.85 9.74
CA PRO A 187 8.33 5.86 10.58
C PRO A 187 8.63 7.28 11.07
N TYR A 188 9.47 7.40 12.08
CA TYR A 188 10.04 8.71 12.45
C TYR A 188 10.91 9.22 11.31
N MET A 189 10.68 10.46 10.89
CA MET A 189 11.42 11.10 9.81
C MET A 189 11.77 12.55 10.18
N GLU A 190 12.88 13.04 9.69
CA GLU A 190 13.26 14.44 9.82
C GLU A 190 12.51 15.28 8.77
N LEU A 191 11.87 16.35 9.19
CA LEU A 191 11.29 17.33 8.28
C LEU A 191 12.38 18.26 7.74
N SER A 192 13.08 17.83 6.69
CA SER A 192 14.18 18.58 6.07
C SER A 192 14.09 18.49 4.54
N GLY A 193 14.82 19.35 3.84
CA GLY A 193 14.99 19.24 2.39
C GLY A 193 13.71 19.36 1.56
N GLY A 194 12.73 20.14 1.99
CA GLY A 194 11.45 20.33 1.28
C GLY A 194 10.32 19.42 1.76
N THR A 195 10.58 18.48 2.68
CA THR A 195 9.52 17.73 3.36
C THR A 195 9.00 18.55 4.52
N THR A 196 7.85 19.17 4.35
CA THR A 196 7.13 19.90 5.38
C THR A 196 6.04 19.03 6.01
N GLU A 197 5.48 19.48 7.14
CA GLU A 197 4.31 18.84 7.73
C GLU A 197 3.14 18.73 6.74
N ALA A 198 2.92 19.76 5.91
CA ALA A 198 1.88 19.75 4.89
C ALA A 198 2.12 18.65 3.84
N VAL A 199 3.36 18.48 3.38
CA VAL A 199 3.74 17.41 2.44
C VAL A 199 3.55 16.03 3.08
N LEU A 200 3.90 15.87 4.38
CA LEU A 200 3.68 14.63 5.09
C LEU A 200 2.19 14.29 5.22
N ARG A 201 1.36 15.30 5.58
CA ARG A 201 -0.11 15.15 5.64
C ARG A 201 -0.70 14.72 4.29
N GLU A 202 -0.24 15.33 3.20
CA GLU A 202 -0.68 14.98 1.84
C GLU A 202 -0.31 13.54 1.47
N LYS A 203 0.94 13.11 1.76
CA LYS A 203 1.39 11.73 1.55
C LYS A 203 0.56 10.74 2.36
N MET A 204 0.27 11.05 3.63
CA MET A 204 -0.57 10.22 4.48
C MET A 204 -2.00 10.11 3.94
N ALA A 205 -2.59 11.22 3.51
CA ALA A 205 -3.94 11.24 2.94
C ALA A 205 -4.01 10.38 1.66
N ARG A 206 -3.01 10.48 0.80
CA ARG A 206 -2.90 9.66 -0.41
C ARG A 206 -2.78 8.17 -0.09
N ALA A 207 -1.82 7.78 0.76
CA ALA A 207 -1.61 6.38 1.14
C ALA A 207 -2.85 5.79 1.83
N LEU A 208 -3.53 6.57 2.68
CA LEU A 208 -4.76 6.13 3.33
C LEU A 208 -5.92 5.97 2.34
N SER A 209 -6.05 6.89 1.38
CA SER A 209 -7.06 6.80 0.31
C SER A 209 -6.88 5.57 -0.56
N GLU A 210 -5.63 5.23 -0.92
CA GLU A 210 -5.31 4.00 -1.63
C GLU A 210 -5.67 2.75 -0.81
N ARG A 211 -5.32 2.72 0.46
CA ARG A 211 -5.68 1.59 1.35
C ARG A 211 -7.19 1.41 1.46
N VAL A 212 -7.94 2.51 1.59
CA VAL A 212 -9.41 2.46 1.59
C VAL A 212 -9.94 1.89 0.28
N ALA A 213 -9.45 2.38 -0.85
CA ALA A 213 -9.93 1.92 -2.16
C ALA A 213 -9.62 0.45 -2.43
N ARG A 214 -8.43 -0.03 -2.01
CA ARG A 214 -7.99 -1.44 -2.16
C ARG A 214 -8.86 -2.45 -1.42
N LEU A 215 -9.68 -2.05 -0.47
CA LEU A 215 -10.66 -2.94 0.15
C LEU A 215 -11.71 -3.45 -0.84
N PHE A 216 -11.90 -2.76 -1.98
CA PHE A 216 -13.02 -2.94 -2.90
C PHE A 216 -12.66 -3.51 -4.27
N TYR A 217 -11.37 -3.74 -4.56
CA TYR A 217 -10.91 -4.38 -5.80
C TYR A 217 -9.67 -5.23 -5.56
N ASP A 218 -9.45 -6.19 -6.45
CA ASP A 218 -8.27 -7.04 -6.40
C ASP A 218 -7.03 -6.25 -6.85
N PHE A 219 -5.92 -6.38 -6.14
CA PHE A 219 -4.66 -5.72 -6.48
C PHE A 219 -3.47 -6.69 -6.33
N THR A 220 -2.30 -6.34 -6.88
CA THR A 220 -1.08 -7.13 -6.78
C THR A 220 -0.07 -6.46 -5.84
N THR A 221 0.80 -7.25 -5.20
CA THR A 221 1.76 -6.74 -4.21
C THR A 221 2.83 -5.82 -4.81
N ASP A 222 3.09 -5.90 -6.10
CA ASP A 222 3.99 -5.00 -6.83
C ASP A 222 3.40 -3.59 -7.06
N GLN A 223 2.08 -3.44 -6.89
CA GLN A 223 1.39 -2.14 -6.87
C GLN A 223 1.43 -1.46 -5.50
N VAL A 224 1.96 -2.16 -4.50
CA VAL A 224 2.23 -1.58 -3.18
C VAL A 224 3.55 -0.83 -3.29
N ASP A 225 3.46 0.49 -3.48
CA ASP A 225 4.62 1.37 -3.55
C ASP A 225 5.45 1.21 -2.26
N GLY A 226 6.79 1.10 -2.38
CA GLY A 226 7.71 0.76 -1.28
C GLY A 226 7.74 1.73 -0.09
N SER A 227 6.66 2.47 0.13
CA SER A 227 6.38 3.34 1.27
C SER A 227 5.47 2.71 2.32
N GLU A 228 5.23 1.39 2.29
CA GLU A 228 4.47 0.76 3.37
C GLU A 228 5.25 0.83 4.69
N PRO A 229 4.75 1.60 5.68
CA PRO A 229 5.19 1.42 7.05
C PRO A 229 4.72 0.03 7.51
N GLU A 230 5.62 -0.69 8.17
CA GLU A 230 5.38 -2.03 8.72
C GLU A 230 3.95 -2.18 9.26
N THR A 231 3.21 -3.12 8.67
CA THR A 231 1.93 -3.58 9.20
C THR A 231 2.19 -4.17 10.57
N GLY A 232 1.91 -3.39 11.60
CA GLY A 232 1.84 -3.91 12.95
C GLY A 232 0.84 -5.08 12.97
N ASN A 233 1.39 -6.24 13.24
CA ASN A 233 0.81 -7.54 13.50
C ASN A 233 -0.70 -7.48 13.84
N MET A 234 -1.52 -8.00 12.94
CA MET A 234 -2.82 -8.54 13.32
C MET A 234 -2.56 -9.84 14.10
N ALA A 235 -2.42 -9.72 15.41
CA ALA A 235 -2.42 -10.86 16.31
C ALA A 235 -3.74 -10.86 17.09
N ASN A 236 -4.53 -11.91 16.81
CA ASN A 236 -5.62 -12.52 17.56
C ASN A 236 -6.70 -11.62 18.20
#